data_66127eb36a5a566a0c7a4f115e0708e0
#
_entry.id   66127eb36a5a566a0c7a4f115e0708e0
#
_cell.length_a   1.000
_cell.length_b   1.000
_cell.length_c   1.000
_cell.angle_alpha   90.00
_cell.angle_beta   90.00
_cell.angle_gamma   90.00
#
_symmetry.space_group_name_H-M   'P 1'
#
loop_
_entity.id
_entity.type
_entity.pdbx_description
1 polymer ?
#
loop_
_entity_poly.entity_id
_entity_poly.type
_entity_poly.pdbx_seq_one_letter_code
_entity_poly.pdbx_strand_id
1 'polypeptide(L)'
;MKITESKFYRDRCYINGEWITADSGETISVNNPATLEEIGTVPKCETAETKRAIEAANEAWPEWRAKSARQRSDILRKWFDLMIQNKEELAQMMTIEQGKPINESRGEIGYGASFVEWFSEEAKRVYGDTIPDPMTDRRIVVLKQPVGVVASITPWNFPNAMTVSYTHLRAHETHE
;
A
#
# COMPACT_ATOMS: atom_id res chain seq x y z
N MET A 1 21.57 5.93 -12.58
CA MET A 1 21.56 4.96 -11.44
C MET A 1 21.21 3.60 -12.00
N LYS A 2 21.92 2.55 -11.62
CA LYS A 2 21.43 1.18 -11.86
C LYS A 2 20.38 0.89 -10.77
N ILE A 3 19.25 0.32 -11.14
CA ILE A 3 18.16 0.06 -10.20
C ILE A 3 18.58 -0.87 -9.06
N THR A 4 19.44 -1.84 -9.37
CA THR A 4 20.00 -2.82 -8.41
C THR A 4 20.91 -2.19 -7.34
N GLU A 5 21.37 -0.96 -7.55
CA GLU A 5 22.20 -0.20 -6.58
C GLU A 5 21.33 0.59 -5.58
N SER A 6 20.03 0.68 -5.83
CA SER A 6 19.10 1.36 -4.90
C SER A 6 18.91 0.54 -3.62
N LYS A 7 18.94 1.23 -2.49
CA LYS A 7 18.58 0.62 -1.18
C LYS A 7 17.14 0.10 -1.13
N PHE A 8 16.29 0.52 -2.07
CA PHE A 8 14.89 0.09 -2.17
C PHE A 8 14.69 -1.06 -3.14
N TYR A 9 15.70 -1.42 -3.93
CA TYR A 9 15.57 -2.55 -4.84
C TYR A 9 15.23 -3.84 -4.08
N ARG A 10 14.23 -4.56 -4.58
CA ARG A 10 13.84 -5.88 -4.08
C ARG A 10 13.47 -6.77 -5.24
N ASP A 11 14.04 -7.96 -5.23
CA ASP A 11 13.80 -9.02 -6.20
C ASP A 11 12.98 -10.18 -5.63
N ARG A 12 12.29 -9.94 -4.52
CA ARG A 12 11.52 -10.92 -3.75
C ARG A 12 10.17 -10.38 -3.34
N CYS A 13 9.22 -11.28 -3.07
CA CYS A 13 7.95 -10.93 -2.47
C CYS A 13 8.06 -10.84 -0.95
N TYR A 14 7.30 -9.93 -0.35
CA TYR A 14 7.29 -9.75 1.09
C TYR A 14 6.04 -10.41 1.69
N ILE A 15 6.24 -11.44 2.54
CA ILE A 15 5.17 -12.16 3.22
C ILE A 15 5.59 -12.40 4.66
N ASN A 16 4.73 -12.06 5.61
CA ASN A 16 4.93 -12.29 7.05
C ASN A 16 6.28 -11.79 7.60
N GLY A 17 6.71 -10.62 7.20
CA GLY A 17 7.98 -10.03 7.66
C GLY A 17 9.22 -10.50 6.92
N GLU A 18 9.10 -11.41 5.96
CA GLU A 18 10.22 -12.03 5.24
C GLU A 18 10.16 -11.74 3.73
N TRP A 19 11.34 -11.65 3.12
CA TRP A 19 11.49 -11.55 1.67
C TRP A 19 11.69 -12.95 1.09
N ILE A 20 10.70 -13.46 0.35
CA ILE A 20 10.64 -14.83 -0.15
C ILE A 20 10.76 -14.90 -1.68
N THR A 21 11.22 -16.03 -2.19
CA THR A 21 11.12 -16.44 -3.60
C THR A 21 9.81 -17.22 -3.82
N ALA A 22 9.47 -17.50 -5.08
CA ALA A 22 8.39 -18.44 -5.41
C ALA A 22 8.77 -19.87 -5.00
N ASP A 23 7.82 -20.67 -4.54
CA ASP A 23 8.03 -22.06 -4.16
C ASP A 23 8.54 -22.91 -5.34
N SER A 24 8.09 -22.56 -6.56
CA SER A 24 8.57 -23.18 -7.81
C SER A 24 10.01 -22.82 -8.17
N GLY A 25 10.56 -21.74 -7.59
CA GLY A 25 11.81 -21.13 -8.01
C GLY A 25 11.71 -20.34 -9.33
N GLU A 26 10.53 -20.30 -9.97
CA GLU A 26 10.33 -19.55 -11.21
C GLU A 26 10.33 -18.04 -10.98
N THR A 27 10.82 -17.30 -11.97
CA THR A 27 10.86 -15.83 -11.95
C THR A 27 10.26 -15.24 -13.23
N ILE A 28 9.89 -13.98 -13.14
CA ILE A 28 9.44 -13.15 -14.26
C ILE A 28 10.52 -12.08 -14.48
N SER A 29 11.00 -11.95 -15.72
CA SER A 29 11.92 -10.89 -16.11
C SER A 29 11.24 -9.53 -16.08
N VAL A 30 11.93 -8.53 -15.57
CA VAL A 30 11.51 -7.12 -15.57
C VAL A 30 12.44 -6.34 -16.48
N ASN A 31 11.89 -5.72 -17.50
CA ASN A 31 12.65 -4.99 -18.50
C ASN A 31 12.37 -3.49 -18.42
N ASN A 32 13.37 -2.68 -18.64
CA ASN A 32 13.18 -1.24 -18.89
C ASN A 32 12.43 -1.07 -20.24
N PRO A 33 11.24 -0.49 -20.26
CA PRO A 33 10.44 -0.39 -21.49
C PRO A 33 11.04 0.54 -22.55
N ALA A 34 11.96 1.43 -22.19
CA ALA A 34 12.61 2.34 -23.12
C ALA A 34 13.84 1.71 -23.80
N THR A 35 14.61 0.88 -23.08
CA THR A 35 15.83 0.27 -23.60
C THR A 35 15.69 -1.21 -23.94
N LEU A 36 14.63 -1.86 -23.42
CA LEU A 36 14.35 -3.30 -23.48
C LEU A 36 15.39 -4.17 -22.74
N GLU A 37 16.31 -3.55 -22.01
CA GLU A 37 17.28 -4.26 -21.19
C GLU A 37 16.59 -4.84 -19.94
N GLU A 38 16.97 -6.06 -19.58
CA GLU A 38 16.55 -6.65 -18.32
C GLU A 38 17.19 -5.89 -17.15
N ILE A 39 16.36 -5.44 -16.24
CA ILE A 39 16.75 -4.65 -15.06
C ILE A 39 16.66 -5.47 -13.77
N GLY A 40 16.09 -6.66 -13.83
CA GLY A 40 15.95 -7.58 -12.71
C GLY A 40 14.88 -8.63 -12.96
N THR A 41 14.62 -9.44 -11.94
CA THR A 41 13.56 -10.45 -11.94
C THR A 41 12.71 -10.34 -10.69
N VAL A 42 11.47 -10.82 -10.75
CA VAL A 42 10.60 -10.97 -9.59
C VAL A 42 10.08 -12.41 -9.50
N PRO A 43 9.75 -12.92 -8.30
CA PRO A 43 9.24 -14.27 -8.16
C PRO A 43 7.90 -14.43 -8.88
N LYS A 44 7.73 -15.54 -9.58
CA LYS A 44 6.45 -15.94 -10.15
C LYS A 44 5.64 -16.71 -9.10
N CYS A 45 5.13 -15.95 -8.12
CA CYS A 45 4.27 -16.51 -7.07
C CYS A 45 2.90 -16.89 -7.61
N GLU A 46 2.34 -17.96 -7.05
CA GLU A 46 1.04 -18.52 -7.43
C GLU A 46 0.07 -18.63 -6.23
N THR A 47 -0.83 -19.56 -6.30
CA THR A 47 -1.92 -19.72 -5.31
C THR A 47 -1.39 -20.03 -3.90
N ALA A 48 -0.32 -20.80 -3.77
CA ALA A 48 0.20 -21.20 -2.46
C ALA A 48 0.77 -20.02 -1.69
N GLU A 49 1.60 -19.20 -2.33
CA GLU A 49 2.16 -17.99 -1.75
C GLU A 49 1.09 -16.95 -1.48
N THR A 50 0.11 -16.80 -2.38
CA THR A 50 -1.04 -15.90 -2.19
C THR A 50 -1.86 -16.28 -0.96
N LYS A 51 -2.11 -17.57 -0.74
CA LYS A 51 -2.80 -18.04 0.48
C LYS A 51 -2.01 -17.69 1.73
N ARG A 52 -0.70 -17.95 1.75
CA ARG A 52 0.17 -17.57 2.90
C ARG A 52 0.15 -16.07 3.17
N ALA A 53 0.13 -15.24 2.13
CA ALA A 53 0.04 -13.79 2.29
C ALA A 53 -1.30 -13.37 2.93
N ILE A 54 -2.40 -13.96 2.51
CA ILE A 54 -3.73 -13.71 3.09
C ILE A 54 -3.79 -14.17 4.55
N GLU A 55 -3.26 -15.37 4.85
CA GLU A 55 -3.21 -15.93 6.20
C GLU A 55 -2.37 -15.05 7.11
N ALA A 56 -1.17 -14.64 6.69
CA ALA A 56 -0.30 -13.75 7.44
C ALA A 56 -0.96 -12.38 7.73
N ALA A 57 -1.64 -11.82 6.75
CA ALA A 57 -2.39 -10.57 6.93
C ALA A 57 -3.54 -10.74 7.93
N ASN A 58 -4.24 -11.89 7.88
CA ASN A 58 -5.33 -12.19 8.80
C ASN A 58 -4.83 -12.44 10.23
N GLU A 59 -3.69 -13.08 10.40
CA GLU A 59 -3.04 -13.29 11.70
C GLU A 59 -2.56 -11.97 12.33
N ALA A 60 -2.03 -11.04 11.53
CA ALA A 60 -1.60 -9.73 12.00
C ALA A 60 -2.76 -8.76 12.30
N TRP A 61 -3.94 -9.04 11.75
CA TRP A 61 -5.10 -8.18 11.82
C TRP A 61 -5.57 -7.81 13.24
N PRO A 62 -5.70 -8.75 14.22
CA PRO A 62 -6.16 -8.41 15.57
C PRO A 62 -5.26 -7.38 16.25
N GLU A 63 -3.93 -7.51 16.12
CA GLU A 63 -2.99 -6.55 16.70
C GLU A 63 -3.11 -5.17 16.02
N TRP A 64 -3.20 -5.14 14.70
CA TRP A 64 -3.38 -3.88 13.97
C TRP A 64 -4.67 -3.16 14.36
N ARG A 65 -5.77 -3.89 14.40
CA ARG A 65 -7.08 -3.37 14.79
C ARG A 65 -7.10 -2.82 16.22
N ALA A 66 -6.35 -3.45 17.13
CA ALA A 66 -6.28 -3.04 18.53
C ALA A 66 -5.49 -1.75 18.76
N LYS A 67 -4.67 -1.32 17.79
CA LYS A 67 -3.92 -0.05 17.91
C LYS A 67 -4.87 1.13 18.02
N SER A 68 -4.51 2.12 18.87
CA SER A 68 -5.25 3.37 18.93
C SER A 68 -5.19 4.15 17.61
N ALA A 69 -6.15 5.03 17.37
CA ALA A 69 -6.17 5.92 16.22
C ALA A 69 -4.85 6.71 16.09
N ARG A 70 -4.30 7.17 17.21
CA ARG A 70 -3.02 7.89 17.26
C ARG A 70 -1.86 7.02 16.79
N GLN A 71 -1.75 5.78 17.27
CA GLN A 71 -0.68 4.88 16.86
C GLN A 71 -0.72 4.56 15.37
N ARG A 72 -1.91 4.35 14.78
CA ARG A 72 -2.05 4.17 13.32
C ARG A 72 -1.67 5.42 12.54
N SER A 73 -2.12 6.59 13.01
CA SER A 73 -1.76 7.90 12.44
C SER A 73 -0.25 8.12 12.43
N ASP A 74 0.43 7.86 13.54
CA ASP A 74 1.88 8.07 13.66
C ASP A 74 2.69 7.14 12.72
N ILE A 75 2.22 5.91 12.48
CA ILE A 75 2.82 4.99 11.52
C ILE A 75 2.68 5.53 10.09
N LEU A 76 1.49 5.99 9.69
CA LEU A 76 1.26 6.58 8.38
C LEU A 76 2.07 7.87 8.20
N ARG A 77 2.13 8.72 9.21
CA ARG A 77 2.94 9.95 9.16
C ARG A 77 4.42 9.65 8.92
N LYS A 78 4.97 8.67 9.64
CA LYS A 78 6.35 8.22 9.41
C LYS A 78 6.56 7.71 7.99
N TRP A 79 5.59 6.98 7.44
CA TRP A 79 5.66 6.52 6.06
C TRP A 79 5.67 7.68 5.06
N PHE A 80 4.79 8.66 5.22
CA PHE A 80 4.80 9.89 4.43
C PHE A 80 6.17 10.57 4.45
N ASP A 81 6.73 10.81 5.64
CA ASP A 81 8.01 11.47 5.80
C ASP A 81 9.14 10.71 5.07
N LEU A 82 9.14 9.38 5.14
CA LEU A 82 10.08 8.52 4.42
C LEU A 82 9.92 8.59 2.90
N MET A 83 8.69 8.64 2.37
CA MET A 83 8.43 8.81 0.94
C MET A 83 8.97 10.15 0.44
N ILE A 84 8.69 11.24 1.15
CA ILE A 84 9.17 12.59 0.77
C ILE A 84 10.70 12.67 0.85
N GLN A 85 11.30 12.14 1.91
CA GLN A 85 12.75 12.11 2.08
C GLN A 85 13.48 11.37 0.96
N ASN A 86 12.86 10.33 0.40
CA ASN A 86 13.46 9.48 -0.62
C ASN A 86 12.83 9.68 -2.02
N LYS A 87 12.10 10.79 -2.21
CA LYS A 87 11.31 11.08 -3.41
C LYS A 87 12.11 10.93 -4.71
N GLU A 88 13.33 11.43 -4.75
CA GLU A 88 14.15 11.42 -5.96
C GLU A 88 14.56 9.99 -6.36
N GLU A 89 15.01 9.18 -5.41
CA GLU A 89 15.42 7.80 -5.65
C GLU A 89 14.22 6.94 -6.08
N LEU A 90 13.08 7.09 -5.42
CA LEU A 90 11.84 6.40 -5.78
C LEU A 90 11.34 6.80 -7.17
N ALA A 91 11.45 8.08 -7.54
CA ALA A 91 11.07 8.56 -8.88
C ALA A 91 12.00 8.00 -9.98
N GLN A 92 13.30 7.91 -9.72
CA GLN A 92 14.25 7.30 -10.67
C GLN A 92 13.96 5.80 -10.86
N MET A 93 13.67 5.06 -9.79
CA MET A 93 13.27 3.65 -9.89
C MET A 93 12.01 3.50 -10.74
N MET A 94 10.98 4.28 -10.49
CA MET A 94 9.73 4.27 -11.26
C MET A 94 10.00 4.55 -12.75
N THR A 95 10.84 5.53 -13.07
CA THR A 95 11.20 5.84 -14.46
C THR A 95 11.89 4.65 -15.13
N ILE A 96 12.79 3.98 -14.42
CA ILE A 96 13.53 2.83 -14.96
C ILE A 96 12.62 1.62 -15.20
N GLU A 97 11.72 1.33 -14.26
CA GLU A 97 10.83 0.16 -14.32
C GLU A 97 9.64 0.35 -15.24
N GLN A 98 9.06 1.55 -15.28
CA GLN A 98 7.77 1.80 -15.93
C GLN A 98 7.90 2.66 -17.19
N GLY A 99 9.04 3.33 -17.40
CA GLY A 99 9.27 4.21 -18.53
C GLY A 99 8.61 5.59 -18.41
N LYS A 100 8.05 5.93 -17.27
CA LYS A 100 7.43 7.24 -17.02
C LYS A 100 8.49 8.34 -17.03
N PRO A 101 8.24 9.50 -17.67
CA PRO A 101 9.17 10.63 -17.62
C PRO A 101 9.48 11.04 -16.18
N ILE A 102 10.75 11.33 -15.90
CA ILE A 102 11.22 11.57 -14.52
C ILE A 102 10.45 12.67 -13.77
N ASN A 103 10.04 13.72 -14.45
CA ASN A 103 9.25 14.78 -13.82
C ASN A 103 7.84 14.32 -13.44
N GLU A 104 7.24 13.43 -14.23
CA GLU A 104 5.96 12.81 -13.91
C GLU A 104 6.11 11.80 -12.77
N SER A 105 7.19 11.02 -12.76
CA SER A 105 7.51 10.12 -11.66
C SER A 105 7.69 10.87 -10.34
N ARG A 106 8.40 12.01 -10.36
CA ARG A 106 8.51 12.91 -9.18
C ARG A 106 7.15 13.43 -8.73
N GLY A 107 6.29 13.78 -9.68
CA GLY A 107 4.91 14.21 -9.42
C GLY A 107 4.10 13.09 -8.76
N GLU A 108 4.20 11.88 -9.30
CA GLU A 108 3.47 10.73 -8.77
C GLU A 108 3.90 10.31 -7.37
N ILE A 109 5.21 10.31 -7.05
CA ILE A 109 5.65 10.02 -5.68
C ILE A 109 5.06 11.05 -4.70
N GLY A 110 5.05 12.35 -5.06
CA GLY A 110 4.42 13.38 -4.25
C GLY A 110 2.90 13.17 -4.10
N TYR A 111 2.24 12.82 -5.18
CA TYR A 111 0.80 12.52 -5.20
C TYR A 111 0.46 11.29 -4.35
N GLY A 112 1.21 10.20 -4.48
CA GLY A 112 1.04 9.03 -3.61
C GLY A 112 1.26 9.37 -2.12
N ALA A 113 2.33 10.13 -1.83
CA ALA A 113 2.61 10.57 -0.46
C ALA A 113 1.47 11.41 0.14
N SER A 114 0.80 12.26 -0.65
CA SER A 114 -0.32 13.07 -0.17
C SER A 114 -1.51 12.24 0.32
N PHE A 115 -1.77 11.07 -0.26
CA PHE A 115 -2.77 10.14 0.28
C PHE A 115 -2.36 9.62 1.66
N VAL A 116 -1.10 9.22 1.84
CA VAL A 116 -0.61 8.74 3.14
C VAL A 116 -0.73 9.83 4.21
N GLU A 117 -0.37 11.08 3.86
CA GLU A 117 -0.53 12.23 4.74
C GLU A 117 -1.98 12.45 5.12
N TRP A 118 -2.87 12.54 4.13
CA TRP A 118 -4.30 12.73 4.35
C TRP A 118 -4.88 11.69 5.31
N PHE A 119 -4.63 10.43 5.04
CA PHE A 119 -5.18 9.36 5.86
C PHE A 119 -4.47 9.18 7.21
N SER A 120 -3.27 9.68 7.38
CA SER A 120 -2.69 9.81 8.71
C SER A 120 -3.52 10.72 9.62
N GLU A 121 -4.10 11.77 9.05
CA GLU A 121 -5.01 12.66 9.76
C GLU A 121 -6.42 12.06 9.91
N GLU A 122 -6.95 11.45 8.85
CA GLU A 122 -8.27 10.81 8.87
C GLU A 122 -8.33 9.59 9.79
N ALA A 123 -7.22 8.89 10.04
CA ALA A 123 -7.17 7.80 11.01
C ALA A 123 -7.66 8.19 12.41
N LYS A 124 -7.58 9.49 12.74
CA LYS A 124 -8.06 10.07 14.01
C LYS A 124 -9.54 10.47 13.97
N ARG A 125 -10.19 10.44 12.81
CA ARG A 125 -11.57 10.88 12.58
C ARG A 125 -12.53 9.75 12.20
N VAL A 126 -12.21 8.52 12.58
CA VAL A 126 -13.11 7.37 12.41
C VAL A 126 -14.21 7.46 13.48
N TYR A 127 -15.20 8.32 13.22
CA TYR A 127 -16.34 8.52 14.10
C TYR A 127 -17.48 7.57 13.74
N GLY A 128 -18.45 7.46 14.66
CA GLY A 128 -19.76 6.94 14.37
C GLY A 128 -20.78 8.08 14.26
N ASP A 129 -22.02 7.71 14.07
CA ASP A 129 -23.14 8.64 13.97
C ASP A 129 -24.20 8.35 15.04
N THR A 130 -24.87 9.39 15.51
CA THR A 130 -26.09 9.28 16.30
C THR A 130 -27.24 9.84 15.47
N ILE A 131 -28.15 8.96 15.04
CA ILE A 131 -29.23 9.30 14.12
C ILE A 131 -30.52 9.38 14.91
N PRO A 132 -31.33 10.49 14.79
CA PRO A 132 -32.66 10.57 15.37
C PRO A 132 -33.59 9.51 14.74
N ASP A 133 -34.23 8.71 15.58
CA ASP A 133 -35.28 7.81 15.13
C ASP A 133 -36.58 8.60 15.01
N PRO A 134 -37.49 8.32 14.06
CA PRO A 134 -38.83 8.91 13.97
C PRO A 134 -39.73 8.56 15.17
N MET A 135 -39.34 7.52 15.91
CA MET A 135 -39.99 7.16 17.21
C MET A 135 -39.25 7.84 18.36
N THR A 136 -39.95 8.11 19.44
CA THR A 136 -39.40 8.85 20.61
C THR A 136 -38.74 7.95 21.65
N ASP A 137 -38.90 6.64 21.52
CA ASP A 137 -38.52 5.62 22.50
C ASP A 137 -37.11 5.00 22.27
N ARG A 138 -36.42 5.43 21.21
CA ARG A 138 -35.10 4.85 20.84
C ARG A 138 -34.15 5.87 20.21
N ARG A 139 -32.87 5.48 20.11
CA ARG A 139 -31.83 6.18 19.38
C ARG A 139 -31.04 5.19 18.55
N ILE A 140 -30.66 5.60 17.35
CA ILE A 140 -29.82 4.81 16.47
C ILE A 140 -28.38 5.29 16.64
N VAL A 141 -27.46 4.37 16.91
CA VAL A 141 -26.02 4.63 16.99
C VAL A 141 -25.33 3.79 15.93
N VAL A 142 -24.56 4.44 15.08
CA VAL A 142 -23.74 3.79 14.03
C VAL A 142 -22.29 3.76 14.49
N LEU A 143 -21.66 2.61 14.43
CA LEU A 143 -20.23 2.43 14.71
C LEU A 143 -19.52 2.01 13.43
N LYS A 144 -18.43 2.70 13.08
CA LYS A 144 -17.57 2.31 11.95
C LYS A 144 -16.59 1.24 12.41
N GLN A 145 -16.54 0.14 11.68
CA GLN A 145 -15.61 -0.96 11.94
C GLN A 145 -14.89 -1.32 10.65
N PRO A 146 -13.59 -1.70 10.72
CA PRO A 146 -12.86 -2.11 9.53
C PRO A 146 -13.35 -3.46 9.01
N VAL A 147 -13.31 -3.63 7.69
CA VAL A 147 -13.80 -4.85 7.00
C VAL A 147 -12.89 -6.06 7.14
N GLY A 148 -11.60 -5.86 7.46
CA GLY A 148 -10.60 -6.92 7.57
C GLY A 148 -9.54 -6.87 6.46
N VAL A 149 -9.07 -8.04 6.05
CA VAL A 149 -8.07 -8.17 4.99
C VAL A 149 -8.70 -7.91 3.63
N VAL A 150 -8.04 -7.10 2.81
CA VAL A 150 -8.47 -6.75 1.45
C VAL A 150 -7.38 -7.05 0.43
N ALA A 151 -7.75 -7.41 -0.78
CA ALA A 151 -6.85 -7.50 -1.91
C ALA A 151 -6.88 -6.20 -2.72
N SER A 152 -5.71 -5.70 -3.08
CA SER A 152 -5.57 -4.51 -3.93
C SER A 152 -4.93 -4.90 -5.25
N ILE A 153 -5.67 -4.77 -6.34
CA ILE A 153 -5.19 -4.99 -7.71
C ILE A 153 -5.23 -3.64 -8.43
N THR A 154 -4.05 -3.06 -8.61
CA THR A 154 -3.93 -1.67 -9.08
C THR A 154 -3.50 -1.61 -10.56
N PRO A 155 -3.90 -0.56 -11.30
CA PRO A 155 -3.42 -0.35 -12.66
C PRO A 155 -1.93 0.02 -12.66
N TRP A 156 -1.25 -0.35 -13.74
CA TRP A 156 0.19 -0.16 -13.90
C TRP A 156 0.62 1.30 -14.15
N ASN A 157 -0.28 2.16 -14.61
CA ASN A 157 0.04 3.52 -15.05
C ASN A 157 0.31 4.52 -13.91
N PHE A 158 -0.10 4.20 -12.69
CA PHE A 158 0.23 4.93 -11.47
C PHE A 158 0.66 3.95 -10.35
N PRO A 159 1.80 3.27 -10.52
CA PRO A 159 2.18 2.15 -9.67
C PRO A 159 2.35 2.51 -8.19
N ASN A 160 2.82 3.72 -7.90
CA ASN A 160 2.95 4.20 -6.53
C ASN A 160 1.63 4.76 -5.98
N ALA A 161 1.02 5.71 -6.68
CA ALA A 161 -0.15 6.42 -6.17
C ALA A 161 -1.37 5.49 -5.99
N MET A 162 -1.62 4.57 -6.93
CA MET A 162 -2.75 3.64 -6.82
C MET A 162 -2.51 2.59 -5.74
N THR A 163 -1.31 2.04 -5.64
CA THR A 163 -0.98 1.10 -4.56
C THR A 163 -1.22 1.73 -3.19
N VAL A 164 -0.74 2.94 -2.99
CA VAL A 164 -0.93 3.68 -1.75
C VAL A 164 -2.39 4.01 -1.49
N SER A 165 -3.13 4.48 -2.50
CA SER A 165 -4.54 4.87 -2.33
C SER A 165 -5.49 3.70 -2.05
N TYR A 166 -5.14 2.47 -2.45
CA TYR A 166 -5.97 1.29 -2.21
C TYR A 166 -5.58 0.51 -0.94
N THR A 167 -4.30 0.48 -0.58
CA THR A 167 -3.80 -0.49 0.40
C THR A 167 -4.13 -0.12 1.85
N HIS A 168 -3.94 1.11 2.26
CA HIS A 168 -4.06 1.49 3.67
C HIS A 168 -5.23 2.43 3.95
N LEU A 169 -5.81 2.99 2.91
CA LEU A 169 -6.64 4.16 3.00
C LEU A 169 -8.12 3.83 2.89
N ARG A 170 -8.48 2.87 2.05
CA ARG A 170 -9.86 2.39 1.91
C ARG A 170 -10.31 1.39 2.98
N ALA A 171 -9.39 0.81 3.73
CA ALA A 171 -9.76 -0.07 4.85
C ALA A 171 -10.54 0.65 5.96
N HIS A 172 -10.69 1.96 5.86
CA HIS A 172 -11.47 2.80 6.77
C HIS A 172 -12.78 3.34 6.17
N GLU A 173 -12.99 3.19 4.87
CA GLU A 173 -14.24 3.62 4.22
C GLU A 173 -15.16 2.41 4.04
N THR A 174 -16.23 2.38 4.80
CA THR A 174 -17.39 1.54 4.49
C THR A 174 -18.13 2.21 3.34
N HIS A 175 -17.94 1.73 2.12
CA HIS A 175 -18.87 2.03 1.04
C HIS A 175 -19.98 0.97 1.02
N GLU A 176 -21.18 1.47 1.04
CA GLU A 176 -22.40 0.72 0.75
C GLU A 176 -22.33 0.08 -0.66
#